data_3702261b336836bc78d5b6b118f0b6dc
#
_entry.id   3702261b336836bc78d5b6b118f0b6dc
#
_cell.length_a   1.000
_cell.length_b   1.000
_cell.length_c   1.000
_cell.angle_alpha   90.00
_cell.angle_beta   90.00
_cell.angle_gamma   90.00
#
_symmetry.space_group_name_H-M   'P 1'
#
loop_
_entity.id
_entity.type
_entity.pdbx_description
1 polymer ?
#
loop_
_entity_poly.entity_id
_entity_poly.type
_entity_poly.pdbx_seq_one_letter_code
_entity_poly.pdbx_strand_id
1 'polypeptide(L)'
;MRFISTITFIILFSTSLLAELLKPTPEINPEEVVKIQLSSLMNNNVPYLNAGIEQTWEFAHPSNRAFTGPIQRFTQMMYAPSYAVMLDHKKHDIIEVKLDKNIAYFFIELTSTDGKIFGFKWTLEKVKEEGGF
;
A
#
# COMPACT_ATOMS: atom_id res chain seq x y z
N MET A 1 19.81 -23.93 57.12
CA MET A 1 19.01 -22.94 56.43
C MET A 1 19.06 -23.21 54.93
N ARG A 2 17.96 -23.67 54.35
CA ARG A 2 17.87 -23.91 52.91
C ARG A 2 17.17 -22.70 52.26
N PHE A 3 17.88 -22.00 51.36
CA PHE A 3 17.26 -20.97 50.56
C PHE A 3 16.74 -21.61 49.27
N ILE A 4 15.42 -21.59 49.04
CA ILE A 4 14.81 -22.02 47.79
C ILE A 4 14.74 -20.77 46.92
N SER A 5 15.58 -20.73 45.87
CA SER A 5 15.49 -19.68 44.86
C SER A 5 14.38 -20.05 43.92
N THR A 6 13.26 -19.36 43.96
CA THR A 6 12.19 -19.51 43.01
C THR A 6 12.55 -18.70 41.76
N ILE A 7 12.98 -19.36 40.71
CA ILE A 7 13.20 -18.72 39.40
C ILE A 7 11.81 -18.57 38.77
N THR A 8 11.29 -17.35 38.80
CA THR A 8 10.07 -17.00 38.07
C THR A 8 10.43 -16.84 36.60
N PHE A 9 10.03 -17.81 35.79
CA PHE A 9 10.20 -17.75 34.33
C PHE A 9 9.09 -16.85 33.77
N ILE A 10 9.44 -15.61 33.45
CA ILE A 10 8.51 -14.71 32.76
C ILE A 10 8.53 -15.09 31.27
N ILE A 11 7.48 -15.80 30.83
CA ILE A 11 7.25 -16.04 29.41
C ILE A 11 6.70 -14.75 28.82
N LEU A 12 7.57 -14.00 28.14
CA LEU A 12 7.17 -12.90 27.29
C LEU A 12 6.47 -13.47 26.06
N PHE A 13 5.15 -13.50 26.07
CA PHE A 13 4.37 -13.70 24.86
C PHE A 13 4.57 -12.47 23.99
N SER A 14 5.47 -12.57 23.01
CA SER A 14 5.51 -11.63 21.89
C SER A 14 4.26 -11.86 21.05
N THR A 15 3.20 -11.13 21.34
CA THR A 15 2.07 -11.05 20.40
C THR A 15 2.59 -10.32 19.17
N SER A 16 2.87 -11.07 18.11
CA SER A 16 3.07 -10.48 16.79
C SER A 16 1.77 -9.80 16.40
N LEU A 17 1.69 -8.49 16.61
CA LEU A 17 0.62 -7.69 16.03
C LEU A 17 0.87 -7.71 14.53
N LEU A 18 0.20 -8.62 13.81
CA LEU A 18 0.08 -8.51 12.37
C LEU A 18 -0.67 -7.21 12.10
N ALA A 19 0.02 -6.24 11.52
CA ALA A 19 -0.59 -4.99 11.13
C ALA A 19 -1.72 -5.31 10.15
N GLU A 20 -2.96 -4.99 10.52
CA GLU A 20 -4.09 -5.13 9.62
C GLU A 20 -3.95 -4.17 8.44
N LEU A 21 -4.39 -4.60 7.26
CA LEU A 21 -4.46 -3.76 6.09
C LEU A 21 -5.44 -2.61 6.31
N LEU A 22 -5.02 -1.41 5.92
CA LEU A 22 -5.92 -0.26 5.87
C LEU A 22 -6.96 -0.48 4.79
N LYS A 23 -8.20 -0.09 5.07
CA LYS A 23 -9.32 -0.21 4.13
C LYS A 23 -9.89 1.16 3.80
N PRO A 24 -10.49 1.33 2.61
CA PRO A 24 -11.14 2.57 2.25
C PRO A 24 -12.23 2.95 3.24
N THR A 25 -12.21 4.19 3.67
CA THR A 25 -13.25 4.81 4.48
C THR A 25 -13.52 6.22 3.96
N PRO A 26 -14.73 6.81 4.19
CA PRO A 26 -15.04 8.16 3.76
C PRO A 26 -14.11 9.24 4.36
N GLU A 27 -13.47 8.97 5.49
CA GLU A 27 -12.57 9.89 6.18
C GLU A 27 -11.19 9.99 5.52
N ILE A 28 -10.81 9.00 4.72
CA ILE A 28 -9.53 8.99 4.00
C ILE A 28 -9.70 9.78 2.71
N ASN A 29 -9.01 10.92 2.60
CA ASN A 29 -9.06 11.72 1.38
C ASN A 29 -8.22 11.10 0.25
N PRO A 30 -8.43 11.52 -1.02
CA PRO A 30 -7.73 10.93 -2.17
C PRO A 30 -6.21 11.00 -2.08
N GLU A 31 -5.66 12.10 -1.60
CA GLU A 31 -4.20 12.24 -1.47
C GLU A 31 -3.63 11.26 -0.45
N GLU A 32 -4.33 11.03 0.65
CA GLU A 32 -3.94 10.02 1.64
C GLU A 32 -3.96 8.62 1.06
N VAL A 33 -4.95 8.29 0.22
CA VAL A 33 -4.99 6.99 -0.49
C VAL A 33 -3.74 6.81 -1.35
N VAL A 34 -3.38 7.80 -2.15
CA VAL A 34 -2.17 7.77 -2.98
C VAL A 34 -0.91 7.58 -2.12
N LYS A 35 -0.80 8.31 -1.02
CA LYS A 35 0.32 8.18 -0.07
C LYS A 35 0.40 6.79 0.53
N ILE A 36 -0.73 6.21 0.94
CA ILE A 36 -0.79 4.84 1.48
C ILE A 36 -0.28 3.85 0.43
N GLN A 37 -0.79 3.92 -0.79
CA GLN A 37 -0.41 3.00 -1.87
C GLN A 37 1.08 3.14 -2.23
N LEU A 38 1.56 4.35 -2.44
CA LEU A 38 2.97 4.61 -2.80
C LEU A 38 3.93 4.19 -1.68
N SER A 39 3.63 4.53 -0.43
CA SER A 39 4.46 4.14 0.72
C SER A 39 4.49 2.63 0.92
N SER A 40 3.36 1.97 0.68
CA SER A 40 3.26 0.51 0.77
C SER A 40 4.08 -0.18 -0.32
N LEU A 41 4.02 0.31 -1.55
CA LEU A 41 4.83 -0.21 -2.66
C LEU A 41 6.32 0.08 -2.47
N MET A 42 6.67 1.20 -1.84
CA MET A 42 8.06 1.54 -1.50
C MET A 42 8.67 0.55 -0.51
N ASN A 43 7.86 -0.06 0.34
CA ASN A 43 8.24 -1.07 1.31
C ASN A 43 7.42 -2.36 1.08
N ASN A 44 7.47 -2.88 -0.13
CA ASN A 44 6.54 -3.93 -0.57
C ASN A 44 6.56 -5.19 0.31
N ASN A 45 7.72 -5.58 0.83
CA ASN A 45 7.86 -6.82 1.59
C ASN A 45 7.88 -6.60 3.11
N VAL A 46 7.27 -5.52 3.59
CA VAL A 46 7.14 -5.20 5.02
C VAL A 46 5.67 -5.04 5.35
N PRO A 47 5.15 -5.78 6.35
CA PRO A 47 5.84 -6.72 7.26
C PRO A 47 6.02 -8.14 6.70
N TYR A 48 5.50 -8.45 5.53
CA TYR A 48 5.63 -9.76 4.88
C TYR A 48 5.72 -9.59 3.35
N LEU A 49 6.07 -10.67 2.66
CA LEU A 49 6.21 -10.69 1.20
C LEU A 49 4.95 -10.18 0.51
N ASN A 50 5.12 -9.17 -0.35
CA ASN A 50 4.04 -8.51 -1.11
C ASN A 50 2.96 -7.81 -0.28
N ALA A 51 3.22 -7.49 0.97
CA ALA A 51 2.30 -6.73 1.82
C ALA A 51 1.92 -5.37 1.19
N GLY A 52 2.85 -4.72 0.49
CA GLY A 52 2.61 -3.46 -0.20
C GLY A 52 1.65 -3.61 -1.39
N ILE A 53 1.79 -4.68 -2.16
CA ILE A 53 0.85 -5.01 -3.26
C ILE A 53 -0.53 -5.29 -2.70
N GLU A 54 -0.63 -6.03 -1.61
CA GLU A 54 -1.91 -6.30 -0.92
C GLU A 54 -2.58 -5.01 -0.44
N GLN A 55 -1.83 -4.13 0.22
CA GLN A 55 -2.34 -2.84 0.68
C GLN A 55 -2.81 -1.97 -0.48
N THR A 56 -2.08 -1.96 -1.58
CA THR A 56 -2.46 -1.24 -2.79
C THR A 56 -3.76 -1.78 -3.39
N TRP A 57 -3.92 -3.09 -3.39
CA TRP A 57 -5.12 -3.77 -3.85
C TRP A 57 -6.37 -3.40 -3.04
N GLU A 58 -6.25 -3.23 -1.72
CA GLU A 58 -7.37 -2.83 -0.86
C GLU A 58 -8.01 -1.50 -1.29
N PHE A 59 -7.23 -0.58 -1.84
CA PHE A 59 -7.70 0.70 -2.34
C PHE A 59 -7.99 0.72 -3.85
N ALA A 60 -7.83 -0.39 -4.56
CA ALA A 60 -8.18 -0.46 -5.97
C ALA A 60 -9.70 -0.38 -6.15
N HIS A 61 -10.13 0.47 -7.09
CA HIS A 61 -11.56 0.62 -7.40
C HIS A 61 -12.16 -0.72 -7.86
N PRO A 62 -13.41 -1.06 -7.46
CA PRO A 62 -14.03 -2.33 -7.84
C PRO A 62 -14.02 -2.63 -9.35
N SER A 63 -14.23 -1.62 -10.19
CA SER A 63 -14.15 -1.78 -11.64
C SER A 63 -12.72 -2.13 -12.11
N ASN A 64 -11.71 -1.55 -11.48
CA ASN A 64 -10.31 -1.89 -11.77
C ASN A 64 -9.99 -3.32 -11.32
N ARG A 65 -10.48 -3.75 -10.16
CA ARG A 65 -10.32 -5.13 -9.69
C ARG A 65 -10.95 -6.15 -10.64
N ALA A 66 -12.04 -5.81 -11.29
CA ALA A 66 -12.68 -6.68 -12.28
C ALA A 66 -11.76 -6.97 -13.48
N PHE A 67 -10.91 -6.01 -13.88
CA PHE A 67 -9.95 -6.17 -14.98
C PHE A 67 -8.63 -6.80 -14.53
N THR A 68 -8.14 -6.44 -13.34
CA THR A 68 -6.79 -6.78 -12.89
C THR A 68 -6.77 -7.94 -11.89
N GLY A 69 -7.94 -8.32 -11.37
CA GLY A 69 -8.06 -9.40 -10.39
C GLY A 69 -8.10 -10.80 -11.01
N PRO A 70 -8.02 -11.81 -10.18
CA PRO A 70 -7.88 -11.75 -8.72
C PRO A 70 -6.52 -11.22 -8.24
N ILE A 71 -6.32 -11.09 -6.94
CA ILE A 71 -5.09 -10.51 -6.37
C ILE A 71 -3.81 -11.21 -6.85
N GLN A 72 -3.86 -12.50 -7.13
CA GLN A 72 -2.72 -13.24 -7.68
C GLN A 72 -2.31 -12.71 -9.06
N ARG A 73 -3.29 -12.39 -9.90
CA ARG A 73 -3.05 -11.80 -11.21
C ARG A 73 -2.56 -10.36 -11.09
N PHE A 74 -3.13 -9.58 -10.19
CA PHE A 74 -2.67 -8.22 -9.89
C PHE A 74 -1.22 -8.24 -9.40
N THR A 75 -0.86 -9.17 -8.53
CA THR A 75 0.51 -9.36 -8.06
C THR A 75 1.46 -9.65 -9.22
N GLN A 76 1.10 -10.56 -10.12
CA GLN A 76 1.90 -10.84 -11.31
C GLN A 76 2.07 -9.62 -12.21
N MET A 77 1.00 -8.83 -12.38
CA MET A 77 1.04 -7.58 -13.14
C MET A 77 2.03 -6.58 -12.53
N MET A 78 2.05 -6.46 -11.21
CA MET A 78 2.97 -5.56 -10.49
C MET A 78 4.45 -5.96 -10.65
N TYR A 79 4.75 -7.22 -10.91
CA TYR A 79 6.11 -7.70 -11.21
C TYR A 79 6.47 -7.59 -12.70
N ALA A 80 5.52 -7.22 -13.56
CA ALA A 80 5.80 -6.98 -14.97
C ALA A 80 6.66 -5.71 -15.17
N PRO A 81 7.45 -5.62 -16.24
CA PRO A 81 8.43 -4.53 -16.43
C PRO A 81 7.87 -3.13 -16.28
N SER A 82 6.62 -2.89 -16.72
CA SER A 82 5.99 -1.56 -16.66
C SER A 82 5.68 -1.09 -15.23
N TYR A 83 5.49 -2.01 -14.30
CA TYR A 83 5.11 -1.70 -12.92
C TYR A 83 6.14 -2.08 -11.88
N ALA A 84 7.07 -2.99 -12.20
CA ALA A 84 8.07 -3.49 -11.26
C ALA A 84 8.96 -2.37 -10.68
N VAL A 85 9.12 -1.27 -11.41
CA VAL A 85 9.87 -0.08 -10.95
C VAL A 85 9.23 0.59 -9.72
N MET A 86 7.95 0.34 -9.46
CA MET A 86 7.27 0.84 -8.27
C MET A 86 7.63 0.05 -7.02
N LEU A 87 7.98 -1.23 -7.16
CA LEU A 87 8.28 -2.10 -6.03
C LEU A 87 9.62 -1.70 -5.41
N ASP A 88 9.60 -1.44 -4.10
CA ASP A 88 10.77 -1.05 -3.32
C ASP A 88 11.50 0.20 -3.88
N HIS A 89 10.75 1.09 -4.52
CA HIS A 89 11.32 2.30 -5.11
C HIS A 89 11.96 3.20 -4.04
N LYS A 90 12.86 4.04 -4.48
CA LYS A 90 13.72 4.84 -3.59
C LYS A 90 13.00 6.03 -2.99
N LYS A 91 12.21 6.72 -3.79
CA LYS A 91 11.38 7.86 -3.39
C LYS A 91 10.28 8.14 -4.40
N HIS A 92 9.29 8.91 -3.97
CA HIS A 92 8.22 9.42 -4.82
C HIS A 92 7.83 10.83 -4.39
N ASP A 93 7.37 11.61 -5.35
CA ASP A 93 6.83 12.96 -5.13
C ASP A 93 5.51 13.10 -5.88
N ILE A 94 4.53 13.70 -5.24
CA ILE A 94 3.29 14.11 -5.89
C ILE A 94 3.53 15.51 -6.45
N ILE A 95 3.60 15.63 -7.78
CA ILE A 95 3.99 16.89 -8.46
C ILE A 95 2.81 17.70 -8.99
N GLU A 96 1.67 17.08 -9.18
CA GLU A 96 0.45 17.75 -9.60
C GLU A 96 -0.77 17.01 -9.09
N VAL A 97 -1.80 17.76 -8.67
CA VAL A 97 -3.08 17.24 -8.23
C VAL A 97 -4.19 17.96 -8.97
N LYS A 98 -5.12 17.19 -9.54
CA LYS A 98 -6.36 17.70 -10.11
C LYS A 98 -7.54 17.01 -9.44
N LEU A 99 -8.47 17.79 -8.92
CA LEU A 99 -9.70 17.30 -8.29
C LEU A 99 -10.91 17.70 -9.13
N ASP A 100 -11.72 16.71 -9.44
CA ASP A 100 -13.07 16.88 -9.97
C ASP A 100 -14.05 16.22 -8.99
N LYS A 101 -15.37 16.38 -9.17
CA LYS A 101 -16.41 15.94 -8.21
C LYS A 101 -16.21 14.52 -7.67
N ASN A 102 -15.90 13.58 -8.57
CA ASN A 102 -15.84 12.15 -8.22
C ASN A 102 -14.50 11.51 -8.63
N ILE A 103 -13.62 12.27 -9.23
CA ILE A 103 -12.34 11.77 -9.75
C ILE A 103 -11.22 12.68 -9.26
N ALA A 104 -10.14 12.06 -8.81
CA ALA A 104 -8.91 12.74 -8.44
C ALA A 104 -7.76 12.22 -9.31
N TYR A 105 -6.97 13.12 -9.84
CA TYR A 105 -5.79 12.82 -10.66
C TYR A 105 -4.55 13.29 -9.94
N PHE A 106 -3.55 12.42 -9.88
CA PHE A 106 -2.25 12.74 -9.31
C PHE A 106 -1.16 12.40 -10.31
N PHE A 107 -0.21 13.30 -10.47
CA PHE A 107 1.00 13.05 -11.24
C PHE A 107 2.12 12.77 -10.25
N ILE A 108 2.74 11.62 -10.39
CA ILE A 108 3.74 11.10 -9.47
C ILE A 108 5.07 11.01 -10.21
N GLU A 109 6.09 11.58 -9.61
CA GLU A 109 7.48 11.34 -10.01
C GLU A 109 8.07 10.31 -9.05
N LEU A 110 8.53 9.20 -9.60
CA LEU A 110 9.03 8.06 -8.84
C LEU A 110 10.46 7.76 -9.25
N THR A 111 11.34 7.61 -8.26
CA THR A 111 12.72 7.20 -8.47
C THR A 111 12.86 5.74 -8.10
N SER A 112 13.26 4.90 -9.07
CA SER A 112 13.47 3.48 -8.87
C SER A 112 14.75 3.18 -8.09
N THR A 113 14.95 1.92 -7.73
CA THR A 113 16.13 1.46 -6.98
C THR A 113 17.45 1.76 -7.67
N ASP A 114 17.47 1.78 -9.01
CA ASP A 114 18.65 2.11 -9.83
C ASP A 114 18.80 3.62 -10.12
N GLY A 115 17.98 4.46 -9.51
CA GLY A 115 18.06 5.91 -9.62
C GLY A 115 17.37 6.51 -10.85
N LYS A 116 16.69 5.71 -11.66
CA LYS A 116 15.93 6.21 -12.81
C LYS A 116 14.61 6.82 -12.35
N ILE A 117 14.19 7.88 -13.07
CA ILE A 117 12.98 8.65 -12.77
C ILE A 117 11.88 8.24 -13.75
N PHE A 118 10.69 7.96 -13.20
CA PHE A 118 9.50 7.60 -13.96
C PHE A 118 8.34 8.51 -13.56
N GLY A 119 7.52 8.88 -14.54
CA GLY A 119 6.28 9.60 -14.32
C GLY A 119 5.07 8.65 -14.38
N PHE A 120 4.18 8.75 -13.42
CA PHE A 120 2.94 7.99 -13.40
C PHE A 120 1.74 8.91 -13.18
N LYS A 121 0.65 8.61 -13.89
CA LYS A 121 -0.64 9.21 -13.60
C LYS A 121 -1.45 8.26 -12.70
N TRP A 122 -1.80 8.76 -11.53
CA TRP A 122 -2.63 8.06 -10.57
C TRP A 122 -4.05 8.60 -10.63
N THR A 123 -5.02 7.73 -10.82
CA THR A 123 -6.43 8.12 -10.91
C THR A 123 -7.22 7.41 -9.83
N LEU A 124 -7.94 8.19 -9.02
CA LEU A 124 -8.87 7.69 -8.03
C LEU A 124 -10.28 8.11 -8.41
N GLU A 125 -11.20 7.19 -8.26
CA GLU A 125 -12.62 7.43 -8.47
C GLU A 125 -13.39 7.11 -7.19
N LYS A 126 -14.34 7.98 -6.87
CA LYS A 126 -15.19 7.81 -5.71
C LYS A 126 -16.13 6.62 -5.90
N VAL A 127 -16.18 5.72 -4.91
CA VAL A 127 -17.12 4.59 -4.90
C VAL A 127 -18.47 5.09 -4.43
N LYS A 128 -19.46 5.01 -5.29
CA LYS A 128 -20.81 5.58 -5.04
C LYS A 128 -21.52 5.00 -3.81
N GLU A 129 -21.31 3.72 -3.55
CA GLU A 129 -21.98 2.99 -2.46
C GLU A 129 -21.41 3.33 -1.08
N GLU A 130 -20.12 3.66 -1.02
CA GLU A 130 -19.38 3.87 0.24
C GLU A 130 -19.03 5.35 0.47
N GLY A 131 -19.22 6.21 -0.52
CA GLY A 131 -18.95 7.65 -0.44
C GLY A 131 -17.47 8.00 -0.28
N GLY A 132 -16.56 7.05 -0.48
CA GLY A 132 -15.10 7.22 -0.37
C GLY A 132 -14.35 6.89 -1.65
N PHE A 133 -13.06 7.17 -1.63
CA PHE A 133 -12.13 6.87 -2.72
C PHE A 133 -11.44 5.52 -2.56
#